data_cd37944e3b63a234dde69e192e37d0d1
#
_entry.id   cd37944e3b63a234dde69e192e37d0d1
#
_cell.length_a   1.000
_cell.length_b   1.000
_cell.length_c   1.000
_cell.angle_alpha   90.00
_cell.angle_beta   90.00
_cell.angle_gamma   90.00
#
_symmetry.space_group_name_H-M   'P 1'
#
loop_
_entity.id
_entity.type
_entity.pdbx_description
1 polymer ?
#
loop_
_entity_poly.entity_id
_entity_poly.type
_entity_poly.pdbx_seq_one_letter_code
_entity_poly.pdbx_strand_id
1 'polypeptide(L)'
;MKKNAKNGKYTEIITEASTSVKEPAPAACASCAPRITTVEEARADAAEIAAASRAAAAACPFHIGIDVGSTTVKLAVLDNDNEILWAVYRRHHADVRATIVEVLREAAAAYPDETMTIAITGSGGLLLSQWLDVTFVQEVIASKTAVETFIPKTDVAIELGGEDAKIIYFDNGIEQRMNGTCA
;
A
#
# COMPACT_ATOMS: atom_id res chain seq x y z
N MET A 1 7.29 -44.07 21.58
CA MET A 1 8.16 -43.27 20.71
C MET A 1 7.91 -43.65 19.25
N LYS A 2 7.10 -42.88 18.52
CA LYS A 2 6.91 -43.03 17.05
C LYS A 2 7.38 -41.73 16.43
N LYS A 3 8.54 -41.75 15.73
CA LYS A 3 9.10 -40.61 15.02
C LYS A 3 8.27 -40.30 13.77
N ASN A 4 7.91 -39.04 13.64
CA ASN A 4 7.20 -38.47 12.49
C ASN A 4 8.11 -38.47 11.23
N ALA A 5 7.76 -39.31 10.27
CA ALA A 5 8.39 -39.36 8.95
C ALA A 5 7.58 -38.52 7.94
N LYS A 6 7.48 -37.20 8.13
CA LYS A 6 6.81 -36.33 7.17
C LYS A 6 7.67 -35.18 6.64
N ASN A 7 8.91 -35.00 7.10
CA ASN A 7 9.80 -33.90 6.65
C ASN A 7 10.70 -34.24 5.45
N GLY A 8 10.72 -35.50 4.97
CA GLY A 8 11.59 -35.89 3.86
C GLY A 8 11.05 -35.57 2.46
N LYS A 9 9.75 -35.48 2.27
CA LYS A 9 9.15 -35.30 0.94
C LYS A 9 9.21 -33.88 0.36
N TYR A 10 9.30 -32.86 1.21
CA TYR A 10 9.37 -31.47 0.74
C TYR A 10 10.77 -31.06 0.30
N THR A 11 11.80 -31.68 0.82
CA THR A 11 13.19 -31.39 0.44
C THR A 11 13.57 -31.98 -0.93
N GLU A 12 12.98 -33.13 -1.30
CA GLU A 12 13.22 -33.75 -2.62
C GLU A 12 12.55 -32.97 -3.77
N ILE A 13 11.35 -32.39 -3.55
CA ILE A 13 10.64 -31.61 -4.57
C ILE A 13 11.38 -30.31 -4.92
N ILE A 14 12.07 -29.71 -3.97
CA ILE A 14 12.84 -28.47 -4.20
C ILE A 14 14.14 -28.78 -4.95
N THR A 15 14.73 -29.95 -4.76
CA THR A 15 16.00 -30.33 -5.40
C THR A 15 15.79 -30.76 -6.86
N GLU A 16 14.67 -31.36 -7.22
CA GLU A 16 14.36 -31.74 -8.61
C GLU A 16 13.92 -30.56 -9.49
N ALA A 17 13.32 -29.50 -8.91
CA ALA A 17 12.93 -28.31 -9.64
C ALA A 17 14.13 -27.41 -10.05
N SER A 18 15.31 -27.60 -9.48
CA SER A 18 16.49 -26.78 -9.74
C SER A 18 17.42 -27.33 -10.83
N THR A 19 17.16 -28.51 -11.41
CA THR A 19 18.06 -29.18 -12.36
C THR A 19 17.58 -29.25 -13.80
N SER A 20 16.45 -28.69 -14.17
CA SER A 20 15.94 -28.75 -15.54
C SER A 20 15.34 -27.45 -16.04
N VAL A 21 16.14 -26.41 -16.21
CA VAL A 21 15.95 -25.43 -17.30
C VAL A 21 17.30 -24.75 -17.54
N LYS A 22 18.11 -25.31 -18.40
CA LYS A 22 19.11 -24.58 -19.15
C LYS A 22 18.49 -24.20 -20.48
N GLU A 23 17.66 -23.18 -20.50
CA GLU A 23 17.44 -22.43 -21.72
C GLU A 23 18.67 -21.52 -21.94
N PRO A 24 19.24 -21.47 -23.16
CA PRO A 24 20.26 -20.48 -23.44
C PRO A 24 19.61 -19.10 -23.30
N ALA A 25 20.17 -18.27 -22.45
CA ALA A 25 19.73 -16.89 -22.29
C ALA A 25 19.68 -16.24 -23.68
N PRO A 26 18.58 -15.59 -24.07
CA PRO A 26 18.52 -14.84 -25.31
C PRO A 26 19.64 -13.82 -25.29
N ALA A 27 20.36 -13.69 -26.42
CA ALA A 27 21.44 -12.73 -26.57
C ALA A 27 20.96 -11.37 -26.09
N ALA A 28 21.58 -10.84 -25.04
CA ALA A 28 21.16 -9.59 -24.42
C ALA A 28 21.21 -8.49 -25.50
N CYS A 29 20.06 -7.94 -25.82
CA CYS A 29 19.96 -6.75 -26.65
C CYS A 29 20.80 -5.65 -25.96
N ALA A 30 21.70 -5.00 -26.68
CA ALA A 30 22.56 -3.95 -26.11
C ALA A 30 21.75 -2.78 -25.49
N SER A 31 20.47 -2.64 -25.86
CA SER A 31 19.53 -1.67 -25.28
C SER A 31 18.84 -2.17 -24.00
N CYS A 32 18.94 -3.47 -23.66
CA CYS A 32 18.34 -4.10 -22.48
C CYS A 32 19.36 -4.41 -21.40
N ALA A 33 20.64 -4.02 -21.56
CA ALA A 33 21.63 -4.17 -20.48
C ALA A 33 21.20 -3.34 -19.27
N PRO A 34 21.18 -3.90 -18.05
CA PRO A 34 20.86 -3.14 -16.88
C PRO A 34 21.85 -1.99 -16.75
N ARG A 35 21.35 -0.77 -16.73
CA ARG A 35 22.16 0.42 -16.50
C ARG A 35 22.66 0.34 -15.06
N ILE A 36 23.97 0.18 -14.86
CA ILE A 36 24.55 0.31 -13.52
C ILE A 36 24.55 1.80 -13.19
N THR A 37 23.54 2.24 -12.45
CA THR A 37 23.46 3.61 -11.94
C THR A 37 24.23 3.72 -10.63
N THR A 38 24.93 4.81 -10.44
CA THR A 38 25.51 5.13 -9.13
C THR A 38 24.39 5.42 -8.13
N VAL A 39 24.69 5.32 -6.82
CA VAL A 39 23.69 5.67 -5.78
C VAL A 39 23.24 7.12 -5.91
N GLU A 40 24.12 8.00 -6.39
CA GLU A 40 23.81 9.42 -6.62
C GLU A 40 22.86 9.61 -7.80
N GLU A 41 23.08 8.92 -8.91
CA GLU A 41 22.18 8.93 -10.06
C GLU A 41 20.81 8.36 -9.69
N ALA A 42 20.75 7.25 -8.98
CA ALA A 42 19.49 6.67 -8.51
C ALA A 42 18.71 7.60 -7.54
N ARG A 43 19.42 8.38 -6.72
CA ARG A 43 18.79 9.40 -5.85
C ARG A 43 18.29 10.60 -6.65
N ALA A 44 19.01 11.02 -7.68
CA ALA A 44 18.59 12.11 -8.55
C ALA A 44 17.34 11.72 -9.34
N ASP A 45 17.33 10.52 -9.93
CA ASP A 45 16.16 9.98 -10.63
C ASP A 45 14.93 9.86 -9.71
N ALA A 46 15.13 9.35 -8.48
CA ALA A 46 14.07 9.25 -7.49
C ALA A 46 13.51 10.65 -7.09
N ALA A 47 14.37 11.65 -6.97
CA ALA A 47 13.97 13.00 -6.65
C ALA A 47 13.18 13.67 -7.79
N GLU A 48 13.58 13.41 -9.04
CA GLU A 48 12.88 13.89 -10.23
C GLU A 48 11.50 13.24 -10.38
N ILE A 49 11.42 11.91 -10.22
CA ILE A 49 10.14 11.17 -10.21
C ILE A 49 9.23 11.69 -9.10
N ALA A 50 9.76 11.91 -7.91
CA ALA A 50 8.97 12.44 -6.80
C ALA A 50 8.49 13.87 -7.05
N ALA A 51 9.29 14.70 -7.73
CA ALA A 51 8.89 16.06 -8.11
C ALA A 51 7.79 16.04 -9.18
N ALA A 52 7.93 15.19 -10.20
CA ALA A 52 6.91 15.00 -11.24
C ALA A 52 5.59 14.47 -10.66
N SER A 53 5.66 13.50 -9.74
CA SER A 53 4.48 12.99 -9.04
C SER A 53 3.77 14.07 -8.22
N ARG A 54 4.53 14.92 -7.49
CA ARG A 54 3.95 16.05 -6.74
C ARG A 54 3.31 17.08 -7.67
N ALA A 55 3.93 17.39 -8.80
CA ALA A 55 3.37 18.33 -9.78
C ALA A 55 2.08 17.78 -10.41
N ALA A 56 2.06 16.49 -10.74
CA ALA A 56 0.87 15.82 -11.26
C ALA A 56 -0.26 15.80 -10.21
N ALA A 57 0.07 15.51 -8.95
CA ALA A 57 -0.91 15.55 -7.85
C ALA A 57 -1.49 16.95 -7.66
N ALA A 58 -0.66 17.99 -7.68
CA ALA A 58 -1.12 19.36 -7.54
C ALA A 58 -2.00 19.85 -8.72
N ALA A 59 -1.89 19.20 -9.88
CA ALA A 59 -2.74 19.49 -11.03
C ALA A 59 -4.09 18.77 -11.00
N CYS A 60 -4.25 17.75 -10.16
CA CYS A 60 -5.52 17.03 -9.99
C CYS A 60 -6.40 17.75 -8.97
N PRO A 61 -7.69 17.99 -9.26
CA PRO A 61 -8.60 18.64 -8.34
C PRO A 61 -9.04 17.74 -7.18
N PHE A 62 -8.90 16.40 -7.32
CA PHE A 62 -9.38 15.43 -6.34
C PHE A 62 -8.34 14.35 -6.05
N HIS A 63 -8.40 13.83 -4.82
CA HIS A 63 -7.50 12.81 -4.30
C HIS A 63 -8.31 11.67 -3.67
N ILE A 64 -8.01 10.43 -4.07
CA ILE A 64 -8.62 9.24 -3.47
C ILE A 64 -7.62 8.58 -2.52
N GLY A 65 -8.03 8.40 -1.28
CA GLY A 65 -7.37 7.53 -0.31
C GLY A 65 -8.16 6.24 -0.11
N ILE A 66 -7.50 5.08 -0.20
CA ILE A 66 -8.10 3.76 0.03
C ILE A 66 -7.37 3.08 1.15
N ASP A 67 -8.07 2.70 2.22
CA ASP A 67 -7.56 1.85 3.29
C ASP A 67 -8.16 0.44 3.17
N VAL A 68 -7.29 -0.55 2.92
CA VAL A 68 -7.66 -1.97 2.81
C VAL A 68 -7.20 -2.69 4.07
N GLY A 69 -8.05 -2.68 5.08
CA GLY A 69 -7.82 -3.39 6.33
C GLY A 69 -8.18 -4.88 6.25
N SER A 70 -7.96 -5.61 7.35
CA SER A 70 -8.24 -7.05 7.46
C SER A 70 -9.74 -7.40 7.35
N THR A 71 -10.63 -6.49 7.75
CA THR A 71 -12.08 -6.73 7.78
C THR A 71 -12.88 -5.74 6.93
N THR A 72 -12.29 -4.60 6.58
CA THR A 72 -13.01 -3.47 5.96
C THR A 72 -12.19 -2.79 4.88
N VAL A 73 -12.90 -2.22 3.90
CA VAL A 73 -12.38 -1.25 2.94
C VAL A 73 -12.98 0.10 3.25
N LYS A 74 -12.15 1.12 3.27
CA LYS A 74 -12.58 2.52 3.39
C LYS A 74 -12.04 3.27 2.19
N LEU A 75 -12.83 4.22 1.68
CA LEU A 75 -12.41 5.11 0.61
C LEU A 75 -12.86 6.53 0.96
N ALA A 76 -11.97 7.49 0.78
CA ALA A 76 -12.29 8.90 0.90
C ALA A 76 -11.85 9.65 -0.36
N VAL A 77 -12.66 10.62 -0.78
CA VAL A 77 -12.34 11.61 -1.83
C VAL A 77 -12.14 12.94 -1.15
N LEU A 78 -11.00 13.56 -1.38
CA LEU A 78 -10.61 14.86 -0.84
C LEU A 78 -10.36 15.84 -1.99
N ASP A 79 -10.52 17.12 -1.71
CA ASP A 79 -10.04 18.20 -2.57
C ASP A 79 -8.59 18.64 -2.21
N ASN A 80 -8.11 19.69 -2.90
CA ASN A 80 -6.78 20.25 -2.67
C ASN A 80 -6.63 20.96 -1.31
N ASP A 81 -7.71 21.29 -0.63
CA ASP A 81 -7.73 21.89 0.70
C ASP A 81 -7.85 20.81 1.81
N ASN A 82 -7.78 19.53 1.45
CA ASN A 82 -7.96 18.36 2.31
C ASN A 82 -9.37 18.23 2.90
N GLU A 83 -10.37 18.90 2.32
CA GLU A 83 -11.75 18.69 2.74
C GLU A 83 -12.25 17.32 2.22
N ILE A 84 -12.89 16.55 3.10
CA ILE A 84 -13.46 15.25 2.74
C ILE A 84 -14.79 15.49 2.05
N LEU A 85 -14.82 15.32 0.73
CA LEU A 85 -16.00 15.53 -0.09
C LEU A 85 -16.93 14.33 -0.11
N TRP A 86 -16.37 13.13 -0.03
CA TRP A 86 -17.11 11.89 -0.02
C TRP A 86 -16.31 10.80 0.68
N ALA A 87 -16.98 9.92 1.43
CA ALA A 87 -16.33 8.79 2.07
C ALA A 87 -17.27 7.60 2.22
N VAL A 88 -16.69 6.40 2.18
CA VAL A 88 -17.42 5.16 2.41
C VAL A 88 -16.61 4.23 3.31
N TYR A 89 -17.31 3.50 4.17
CA TYR A 89 -16.78 2.44 5.03
C TYR A 89 -17.58 1.16 4.74
N ARG A 90 -16.92 0.08 4.35
CA ARG A 90 -17.60 -1.16 3.97
C ARG A 90 -16.87 -2.41 4.47
N ARG A 91 -17.60 -3.37 5.02
CA ARG A 91 -17.06 -4.69 5.33
C ARG A 91 -16.94 -5.49 4.05
N HIS A 92 -15.77 -6.15 3.87
CA HIS A 92 -15.52 -6.94 2.65
C HIS A 92 -15.89 -8.42 2.77
N HIS A 93 -16.22 -8.92 3.98
CA HIS A 93 -16.64 -10.31 4.19
C HIS A 93 -15.74 -11.34 3.48
N ALA A 94 -14.42 -11.13 3.53
CA ALA A 94 -13.37 -11.89 2.82
C ALA A 94 -13.35 -11.73 1.28
N ASP A 95 -14.27 -10.96 0.68
CA ASP A 95 -14.21 -10.59 -0.74
C ASP A 95 -13.75 -9.14 -0.92
N VAL A 96 -12.44 -8.95 -0.67
CA VAL A 96 -11.79 -7.64 -0.78
C VAL A 96 -11.90 -7.07 -2.19
N ARG A 97 -11.71 -7.92 -3.21
CA ARG A 97 -11.71 -7.48 -4.61
C ARG A 97 -13.07 -6.94 -5.05
N ALA A 98 -14.14 -7.66 -4.79
CA ALA A 98 -15.49 -7.21 -5.16
C ALA A 98 -15.84 -5.91 -4.44
N THR A 99 -15.50 -5.82 -3.14
CA THR A 99 -15.75 -4.63 -2.33
C THR A 99 -15.00 -3.41 -2.86
N ILE A 100 -13.71 -3.55 -3.24
CA ILE A 100 -12.94 -2.45 -3.81
C ILE A 100 -13.54 -1.98 -5.15
N VAL A 101 -13.91 -2.91 -6.03
CA VAL A 101 -14.53 -2.57 -7.31
C VAL A 101 -15.85 -1.84 -7.10
N GLU A 102 -16.65 -2.24 -6.11
CA GLU A 102 -17.91 -1.60 -5.76
C GLU A 102 -17.70 -0.16 -5.28
N VAL A 103 -16.83 0.06 -4.29
CA VAL A 103 -16.59 1.41 -3.75
C VAL A 103 -15.93 2.34 -4.77
N LEU A 104 -15.07 1.83 -5.64
CA LEU A 104 -14.49 2.62 -6.74
C LEU A 104 -15.53 3.02 -7.78
N ARG A 105 -16.49 2.13 -8.10
CA ARG A 105 -17.60 2.47 -9.00
C ARG A 105 -18.51 3.53 -8.41
N GLU A 106 -18.79 3.48 -7.12
CA GLU A 106 -19.56 4.50 -6.42
C GLU A 106 -18.85 5.86 -6.46
N ALA A 107 -17.53 5.90 -6.18
CA ALA A 107 -16.75 7.11 -6.29
C ALA A 107 -16.73 7.66 -7.72
N ALA A 108 -16.51 6.82 -8.73
CA ALA A 108 -16.53 7.23 -10.13
C ALA A 108 -17.92 7.74 -10.58
N ALA A 109 -19.00 7.18 -10.05
CA ALA A 109 -20.34 7.66 -10.34
C ALA A 109 -20.65 9.02 -9.68
N ALA A 110 -20.06 9.29 -8.50
CA ALA A 110 -20.19 10.56 -7.81
C ALA A 110 -19.38 11.69 -8.46
N TYR A 111 -18.29 11.35 -9.13
CA TYR A 111 -17.36 12.29 -9.78
C TYR A 111 -17.07 11.86 -11.23
N PRO A 112 -18.07 11.92 -12.11
CA PRO A 112 -17.94 11.50 -13.50
C PRO A 112 -16.95 12.42 -14.25
N ASP A 113 -16.08 11.79 -15.05
CA ASP A 113 -15.11 12.47 -15.92
C ASP A 113 -14.02 13.30 -15.19
N GLU A 114 -13.91 13.15 -13.86
CA GLU A 114 -12.87 13.84 -13.09
C GLU A 114 -11.56 13.06 -13.04
N THR A 115 -10.45 13.80 -13.09
CA THR A 115 -9.11 13.22 -12.91
C THR A 115 -8.76 13.25 -11.42
N MET A 116 -8.32 12.10 -10.90
CA MET A 116 -8.01 11.93 -9.48
C MET A 116 -6.66 11.26 -9.30
N THR A 117 -5.95 11.64 -8.24
CA THR A 117 -4.82 10.83 -7.76
C THR A 117 -5.33 9.76 -6.82
N ILE A 118 -4.61 8.63 -6.74
CA ILE A 118 -4.99 7.50 -5.86
C ILE A 118 -3.78 7.12 -5.00
N ALA A 119 -4.02 6.96 -3.70
CA ALA A 119 -3.08 6.37 -2.77
C ALA A 119 -3.77 5.25 -1.97
N ILE A 120 -3.03 4.19 -1.68
CA ILE A 120 -3.55 3.02 -0.97
C ILE A 120 -2.76 2.79 0.31
N THR A 121 -3.45 2.44 1.37
CA THR A 121 -2.88 2.02 2.67
C THR A 121 -3.60 0.76 3.18
N GLY A 122 -3.21 0.31 4.34
CA GLY A 122 -3.81 -0.86 4.99
C GLY A 122 -3.05 -2.16 4.75
N SER A 123 -3.24 -3.12 5.63
CA SER A 123 -2.54 -4.43 5.60
C SER A 123 -2.77 -5.22 4.31
N GLY A 124 -3.95 -5.09 3.69
CA GLY A 124 -4.28 -5.68 2.39
C GLY A 124 -3.92 -4.80 1.18
N GLY A 125 -3.47 -3.57 1.41
CA GLY A 125 -3.30 -2.56 0.36
C GLY A 125 -2.04 -2.72 -0.50
N LEU A 126 -0.97 -3.31 0.04
CA LEU A 126 0.33 -3.40 -0.64
C LEU A 126 0.25 -4.14 -1.98
N LEU A 127 -0.38 -5.31 -2.01
CA LEU A 127 -0.52 -6.10 -3.23
C LEU A 127 -1.43 -5.39 -4.25
N LEU A 128 -2.49 -4.76 -3.76
CA LEU A 128 -3.41 -4.00 -4.60
C LEU A 128 -2.72 -2.79 -5.26
N SER A 129 -1.90 -2.06 -4.52
CA SER A 129 -1.15 -0.91 -5.06
C SER A 129 -0.18 -1.32 -6.16
N GLN A 130 0.47 -2.47 -6.02
CA GLN A 130 1.34 -3.04 -7.05
C GLN A 130 0.57 -3.43 -8.33
N TRP A 131 -0.62 -4.02 -8.19
CA TRP A 131 -1.44 -4.40 -9.34
C TRP A 131 -2.02 -3.21 -10.10
N LEU A 132 -2.32 -2.13 -9.39
CA LEU A 132 -2.90 -0.92 -9.98
C LEU A 132 -1.84 0.11 -10.37
N ASP A 133 -0.56 -0.16 -10.08
CA ASP A 133 0.56 0.78 -10.26
C ASP A 133 0.29 2.15 -9.63
N VAL A 134 -0.18 2.13 -8.37
CA VAL A 134 -0.47 3.33 -7.59
C VAL A 134 0.34 3.38 -6.31
N THR A 135 0.45 4.56 -5.71
CA THR A 135 1.24 4.78 -4.49
C THR A 135 0.70 4.00 -3.31
N PHE A 136 1.57 3.21 -2.65
CA PHE A 136 1.30 2.64 -1.34
C PHE A 136 1.88 3.51 -0.24
N VAL A 137 1.08 3.77 0.79
CA VAL A 137 1.49 4.51 2.00
C VAL A 137 1.36 3.58 3.20
N GLN A 138 2.40 3.47 3.99
CA GLN A 138 2.34 2.67 5.23
C GLN A 138 1.29 3.24 6.18
N GLU A 139 0.54 2.37 6.87
CA GLU A 139 -0.56 2.74 7.79
C GLU A 139 -0.13 3.79 8.82
N VAL A 140 1.05 3.61 9.44
CA VAL A 140 1.57 4.56 10.44
C VAL A 140 1.76 5.95 9.85
N ILE A 141 2.29 6.02 8.63
CA ILE A 141 2.50 7.30 7.94
C ILE A 141 1.17 7.92 7.54
N ALA A 142 0.23 7.11 7.05
CA ALA A 142 -1.11 7.58 6.71
C ALA A 142 -1.85 8.12 7.94
N SER A 143 -1.87 7.36 9.05
CA SER A 143 -2.50 7.76 10.31
C SER A 143 -1.85 9.01 10.89
N LYS A 144 -0.51 9.07 10.89
CA LYS A 144 0.22 10.27 11.32
C LYS A 144 -0.20 11.49 10.52
N THR A 145 -0.12 11.39 9.19
CA THR A 145 -0.43 12.51 8.30
C THR A 145 -1.87 12.99 8.50
N ALA A 146 -2.82 12.07 8.66
CA ALA A 146 -4.21 12.41 8.92
C ALA A 146 -4.38 13.14 10.27
N VAL A 147 -3.76 12.64 11.34
CA VAL A 147 -3.84 13.28 12.65
C VAL A 147 -3.20 14.67 12.65
N GLU A 148 -2.00 14.81 12.08
CA GLU A 148 -1.32 16.12 11.97
C GLU A 148 -2.10 17.14 11.12
N THR A 149 -2.84 16.65 10.10
CA THR A 149 -3.64 17.51 9.22
C THR A 149 -4.96 17.93 9.87
N PHE A 150 -5.70 16.97 10.42
CA PHE A 150 -7.07 17.21 10.89
C PHE A 150 -7.17 17.52 12.39
N ILE A 151 -6.21 17.05 13.19
CA ILE A 151 -6.22 17.18 14.65
C ILE A 151 -4.81 17.52 15.18
N PRO A 152 -4.21 18.63 14.76
CA PRO A 152 -2.77 18.93 14.96
C PRO A 152 -2.30 19.09 16.42
N LYS A 153 -3.23 19.11 17.39
CA LYS A 153 -2.92 19.21 18.82
C LYS A 153 -2.99 17.87 19.55
N THR A 154 -2.87 16.77 18.83
CA THR A 154 -2.95 15.42 19.37
C THR A 154 -1.57 14.95 19.85
N ASP A 155 -1.46 14.53 21.11
CA ASP A 155 -0.25 13.94 21.68
C ASP A 155 -0.20 12.42 21.44
N VAL A 156 -1.37 11.77 21.43
CA VAL A 156 -1.50 10.31 21.31
C VAL A 156 -2.71 9.96 20.45
N ALA A 157 -2.56 9.07 19.49
CA ALA A 157 -3.66 8.44 18.75
C ALA A 157 -3.72 6.95 19.09
N ILE A 158 -4.94 6.43 19.29
CA ILE A 158 -5.20 5.01 19.48
C ILE A 158 -6.04 4.54 18.31
N GLU A 159 -5.49 3.67 17.48
CA GLU A 159 -6.18 3.01 16.40
C GLU A 159 -6.67 1.63 16.85
N LEU A 160 -7.95 1.37 16.69
CA LEU A 160 -8.57 0.09 17.00
C LEU A 160 -8.99 -0.56 15.68
N GLY A 161 -8.22 -1.53 15.23
CA GLY A 161 -8.49 -2.33 14.04
C GLY A 161 -9.42 -3.51 14.30
N GLY A 162 -9.67 -4.32 13.26
CA GLY A 162 -10.43 -5.57 13.38
C GLY A 162 -9.66 -6.69 14.07
N GLU A 163 -8.34 -6.65 14.04
CA GLU A 163 -7.44 -7.70 14.55
C GLU A 163 -6.39 -7.16 15.52
N ASP A 164 -6.02 -5.89 15.43
CA ASP A 164 -4.97 -5.28 16.22
C ASP A 164 -5.38 -3.92 16.79
N ALA A 165 -4.62 -3.46 17.77
CA ALA A 165 -4.67 -2.10 18.31
C ALA A 165 -3.28 -1.48 18.22
N LYS A 166 -3.21 -0.22 17.79
CA LYS A 166 -1.97 0.54 17.65
C LYS A 166 -2.07 1.82 18.47
N ILE A 167 -1.01 2.16 19.18
CA ILE A 167 -0.86 3.43 19.88
C ILE A 167 0.26 4.19 19.18
N ILE A 168 -0.02 5.41 18.76
CA ILE A 168 0.90 6.29 18.06
C ILE A 168 1.11 7.52 18.96
N TYR A 169 2.36 7.77 19.34
CA TYR A 169 2.76 8.96 20.11
C TYR A 169 3.37 9.98 19.14
N PHE A 170 3.01 11.24 19.31
CA PHE A 170 3.47 12.36 18.46
C PHE A 170 4.58 13.20 19.13
N ASP A 171 4.91 12.92 20.38
CA ASP A 171 5.97 13.60 21.12
C ASP A 171 7.36 13.19 20.63
N ASN A 172 8.21 14.16 20.28
CA ASN A 172 9.64 13.97 19.93
C ASN A 172 9.96 12.96 18.83
N GLY A 173 9.02 12.65 17.96
CA GLY A 173 9.12 11.65 16.90
C GLY A 173 7.90 10.73 16.88
N ILE A 174 7.91 9.73 16.01
CA ILE A 174 6.84 8.74 15.98
C ILE A 174 7.30 7.50 16.74
N GLU A 175 6.66 7.19 17.85
CA GLU A 175 6.76 5.89 18.50
C GLU A 175 5.43 5.16 18.31
N GLN A 176 5.49 3.98 17.71
CA GLN A 176 4.32 3.11 17.55
C GLN A 176 4.46 1.89 18.43
N ARG A 177 3.38 1.53 19.14
CA ARG A 177 3.26 0.26 19.87
C ARG A 177 2.03 -0.49 19.39
N MET A 178 2.21 -1.79 19.15
CA MET A 178 1.14 -2.70 18.75
C MET A 178 0.94 -3.74 19.86
N ASN A 179 -0.27 -4.28 19.96
CA ASN A 179 -0.49 -5.48 20.79
C ASN A 179 0.37 -6.63 20.22
N GLY A 180 1.17 -7.26 21.08
CA GLY A 180 2.14 -8.29 20.70
C GLY A 180 1.54 -9.66 20.31
N THR A 181 0.23 -9.78 20.20
CA THR A 181 -0.48 -11.01 19.83
C THR A 181 -1.43 -10.70 18.69
N CYS A 182 -1.15 -11.23 17.50
CA CYS A 182 -2.19 -11.40 16.49
C CYS A 182 -3.24 -12.36 17.07
N ALA A 183 -4.48 -11.94 17.11
CA ALA A 183 -5.59 -12.77 17.56
C ALA A 183 -5.91 -13.84 16.52
#